data_0a6ca8baa2417da8ea1ecd3feda268bc
#
_entry.id   0a6ca8baa2417da8ea1ecd3feda268bc
#
_cell.length_a   1.000
_cell.length_b   1.000
_cell.length_c   1.000
_cell.angle_alpha   90.00
_cell.angle_beta   90.00
_cell.angle_gamma   90.00
#
_symmetry.space_group_name_H-M   'P 1'
#
loop_
_entity.id
_entity.type
_entity.pdbx_description
1 polymer ?
#
loop_
_entity_poly.entity_id
_entity_poly.type
_entity_poly.pdbx_seq_one_letter_code
_entity_poly.pdbx_strand_id
1 'polypeptide(L)'
;MLKMLLGNPFEFPEVFRTTAFASSLFVFIPAILVIMLITNEYTYKTNRQNVIDGWSRNEFLIAKFLNVVIISMIVIALYVIVTLSIGFSTTGPDVKDKFQLAHYTALYSLQVFAQLSFAFLLGLVIKRAFIALGVFIFYKIIVENIAAQLLNRFVHADTGRFLPTESSDLLTPIPAFLGKLDQKVYDHALGLINQQVFITIGYLIVFWGLVFWIYKKRDL
;
A
#
# COMPACT_ATOMS: atom_id res chain seq x y z
N MET A 1 19.88 25.24 14.12
CA MET A 1 18.56 25.82 13.89
C MET A 1 17.56 24.83 13.24
N LEU A 2 17.89 24.17 12.13
CA LEU A 2 17.01 23.14 11.52
C LEU A 2 16.70 21.95 12.45
N LYS A 3 17.68 21.40 13.19
CA LYS A 3 17.48 20.32 14.16
C LYS A 3 16.52 20.67 15.31
N MET A 4 16.47 21.94 15.73
CA MET A 4 15.54 22.40 16.77
C MET A 4 14.09 22.50 16.26
N LEU A 5 13.90 22.82 14.97
CA LEU A 5 12.58 22.97 14.36
C LEU A 5 12.00 21.62 13.93
N LEU A 6 12.81 20.73 13.39
CA LEU A 6 12.35 19.46 12.80
C LEU A 6 12.34 18.30 13.82
N GLY A 7 13.02 18.44 14.98
CA GLY A 7 13.31 17.31 15.85
C GLY A 7 14.30 16.34 15.18
N ASN A 8 14.34 15.11 15.65
CA ASN A 8 15.19 14.06 15.07
C ASN A 8 14.30 12.99 14.39
N PRO A 9 13.80 13.24 13.16
CA PRO A 9 12.84 12.38 12.49
C PRO A 9 13.39 10.99 12.13
N PHE A 10 14.71 10.83 12.14
CA PHE A 10 15.41 9.59 11.81
C PHE A 10 15.94 8.85 13.06
N GLU A 11 15.72 9.37 14.26
CA GLU A 11 16.05 8.68 15.52
C GLU A 11 14.86 7.81 15.97
N PHE A 12 15.17 6.77 16.77
CA PHE A 12 14.13 5.99 17.43
C PHE A 12 13.37 6.88 18.45
N PRO A 13 12.06 6.70 18.59
CA PRO A 13 11.16 5.78 17.87
C PRO A 13 10.61 6.35 16.54
N GLU A 14 10.79 7.65 16.24
CA GLU A 14 10.19 8.37 15.11
C GLU A 14 10.62 7.83 13.74
N VAL A 15 11.76 7.18 13.65
CA VAL A 15 12.25 6.59 12.39
C VAL A 15 11.23 5.64 11.77
N PHE A 16 10.48 4.85 12.56
CA PHE A 16 9.47 3.92 12.04
C PHE A 16 8.39 4.64 11.22
N ARG A 17 7.87 5.76 11.73
CA ARG A 17 6.85 6.55 11.06
C ARG A 17 7.40 7.30 9.85
N THR A 18 8.58 7.92 10.03
CA THR A 18 9.22 8.70 8.97
C THR A 18 9.57 7.83 7.76
N THR A 19 10.16 6.67 8.00
CA THR A 19 10.53 5.75 6.93
C THR A 19 9.31 5.06 6.32
N ALA A 20 8.24 4.76 7.09
CA ALA A 20 6.98 4.23 6.57
C ALA A 20 6.36 5.22 5.58
N PHE A 21 6.24 6.48 5.98
CA PHE A 21 5.74 7.53 5.07
C PHE A 21 6.62 7.70 3.83
N ALA A 22 7.95 7.78 4.00
CA ALA A 22 8.85 7.90 2.86
C ALA A 22 8.74 6.71 1.90
N SER A 23 8.67 5.48 2.45
CA SER A 23 8.54 4.26 1.65
C SER A 23 7.18 4.14 0.97
N SER A 24 6.11 4.69 1.58
CA SER A 24 4.76 4.67 1.00
C SER A 24 4.68 5.40 -0.34
N LEU A 25 5.49 6.44 -0.52
CA LEU A 25 5.57 7.18 -1.77
C LEU A 25 6.09 6.34 -2.94
N PHE A 26 6.81 5.25 -2.67
CA PHE A 26 7.42 4.37 -3.67
C PHE A 26 6.66 3.04 -3.86
N VAL A 27 5.54 2.81 -3.20
CA VAL A 27 4.76 1.55 -3.32
C VAL A 27 4.24 1.33 -4.75
N PHE A 28 4.15 2.38 -5.57
CA PHE A 28 3.79 2.24 -6.98
C PHE A 28 4.81 1.39 -7.77
N ILE A 29 6.09 1.35 -7.36
CA ILE A 29 7.13 0.54 -8.05
C ILE A 29 6.82 -0.96 -7.96
N PRO A 30 6.65 -1.57 -6.78
CA PRO A 30 6.25 -2.97 -6.69
C PRO A 30 4.85 -3.24 -7.27
N ALA A 31 3.94 -2.25 -7.26
CA ALA A 31 2.64 -2.38 -7.92
C ALA A 31 2.79 -2.56 -9.45
N ILE A 32 3.73 -1.86 -10.09
CA ILE A 32 4.08 -2.07 -11.50
C ILE A 32 4.52 -3.51 -11.74
N LEU A 33 5.39 -4.06 -10.88
CA LEU A 33 5.84 -5.46 -11.01
C LEU A 33 4.67 -6.45 -10.92
N VAL A 34 3.74 -6.24 -9.98
CA VAL A 34 2.56 -7.09 -9.84
C VAL A 34 1.67 -7.03 -11.08
N ILE A 35 1.42 -5.84 -11.63
CA ILE A 35 0.64 -5.68 -12.86
C ILE A 35 1.33 -6.42 -14.02
N MET A 36 2.64 -6.25 -14.18
CA MET A 36 3.39 -6.91 -15.25
C MET A 36 3.35 -8.43 -15.11
N LEU A 37 3.51 -8.97 -13.90
CA LEU A 37 3.45 -10.41 -13.65
C LEU A 37 2.14 -11.03 -14.11
N ILE A 38 1.00 -10.42 -13.74
CA ILE A 38 -0.30 -10.98 -14.13
C ILE A 38 -0.61 -10.76 -15.62
N THR A 39 -0.29 -9.60 -16.18
CA THR A 39 -0.61 -9.27 -17.57
C THR A 39 0.28 -10.01 -18.57
N ASN A 40 1.54 -10.30 -18.23
CA ASN A 40 2.44 -11.08 -19.08
C ASN A 40 1.90 -12.50 -19.31
N GLU A 41 1.24 -13.10 -18.33
CA GLU A 41 0.62 -14.41 -18.49
C GLU A 41 -0.49 -14.44 -19.54
N TYR A 42 -1.26 -13.35 -19.64
CA TYR A 42 -2.25 -13.20 -20.70
C TYR A 42 -1.59 -12.92 -22.05
N THR A 43 -0.52 -12.14 -22.08
CA THR A 43 0.21 -11.80 -23.30
C THR A 43 0.88 -13.02 -23.90
N TYR A 44 1.55 -13.83 -23.07
CA TYR A 44 2.28 -15.03 -23.51
C TYR A 44 1.42 -16.30 -23.46
N LYS A 45 0.13 -16.18 -23.09
CA LYS A 45 -0.83 -17.30 -23.00
C LYS A 45 -0.41 -18.44 -22.05
N THR A 46 0.50 -18.17 -21.13
CA THR A 46 1.00 -19.17 -20.16
C THR A 46 -0.10 -19.65 -19.22
N ASN A 47 -1.12 -18.81 -18.96
CA ASN A 47 -2.31 -19.20 -18.23
C ASN A 47 -3.04 -20.41 -18.84
N ARG A 48 -3.08 -20.53 -20.20
CA ARG A 48 -3.68 -21.67 -20.89
C ARG A 48 -2.80 -22.93 -20.79
N GLN A 49 -1.49 -22.74 -20.85
CA GLN A 49 -0.55 -23.85 -20.74
C GLN A 49 -0.63 -24.49 -19.34
N ASN A 50 -0.73 -23.71 -18.27
CA ASN A 50 -0.90 -24.23 -16.91
C ASN A 50 -2.17 -25.11 -16.77
N VAL A 51 -3.26 -24.75 -17.46
CA VAL A 51 -4.50 -25.57 -17.46
C VAL A 51 -4.32 -26.85 -18.27
N ILE A 52 -3.59 -26.81 -19.39
CA ILE A 52 -3.26 -28.01 -20.20
C ILE A 52 -2.37 -28.95 -19.39
N ASP A 53 -1.46 -28.42 -18.59
CA ASP A 53 -0.57 -29.15 -17.68
C ASP A 53 -1.30 -29.71 -16.43
N GLY A 54 -2.63 -29.51 -16.34
CA GLY A 54 -3.47 -30.13 -15.31
C GLY A 54 -3.68 -29.28 -14.05
N TRP A 55 -3.25 -28.02 -14.04
CA TRP A 55 -3.50 -27.14 -12.90
C TRP A 55 -4.99 -26.80 -12.78
N SER A 56 -5.51 -26.93 -11.56
CA SER A 56 -6.85 -26.44 -11.26
C SER A 56 -6.90 -24.91 -11.23
N ARG A 57 -8.07 -24.33 -11.50
CA ARG A 57 -8.28 -22.88 -11.43
C ARG A 57 -7.94 -22.30 -10.04
N ASN A 58 -8.22 -23.07 -9.00
CA ASN A 58 -7.95 -22.65 -7.61
C ASN A 58 -6.46 -22.65 -7.31
N GLU A 59 -5.70 -23.64 -7.75
CA GLU A 59 -4.23 -23.71 -7.58
C GLU A 59 -3.56 -22.52 -8.27
N PHE A 60 -4.00 -22.18 -9.47
CA PHE A 60 -3.50 -21.00 -10.16
C PHE A 60 -3.76 -19.72 -9.37
N LEU A 61 -4.99 -19.52 -8.87
CA LEU A 61 -5.32 -18.31 -8.08
C LEU A 61 -4.53 -18.23 -6.78
N ILE A 62 -4.37 -19.35 -6.09
CA ILE A 62 -3.56 -19.42 -4.86
C ILE A 62 -2.10 -19.07 -5.18
N ALA A 63 -1.54 -19.61 -6.26
CA ALA A 63 -0.19 -19.25 -6.69
C ALA A 63 -0.04 -17.74 -6.95
N LYS A 64 -1.06 -17.09 -7.56
CA LYS A 64 -1.05 -15.64 -7.77
C LYS A 64 -1.18 -14.84 -6.49
N PHE A 65 -2.04 -15.28 -5.59
CA PHE A 65 -2.13 -14.70 -4.26
C PHE A 65 -0.78 -14.76 -3.54
N LEU A 66 -0.12 -15.92 -3.55
CA LEU A 66 1.20 -16.11 -2.95
C LEU A 66 2.25 -15.19 -3.59
N ASN A 67 2.21 -14.96 -4.90
CA ASN A 67 3.11 -14.01 -5.56
C ASN A 67 2.94 -12.59 -5.00
N VAL A 68 1.70 -12.12 -4.81
CA VAL A 68 1.44 -10.80 -4.21
C VAL A 68 1.96 -10.77 -2.76
N VAL A 69 1.73 -11.82 -1.98
CA VAL A 69 2.24 -11.94 -0.61
C VAL A 69 3.77 -11.90 -0.59
N ILE A 70 4.45 -12.68 -1.44
CA ILE A 70 5.92 -12.73 -1.49
C ILE A 70 6.50 -11.36 -1.85
N ILE A 71 5.95 -10.69 -2.87
CA ILE A 71 6.42 -9.35 -3.25
C ILE A 71 6.20 -8.36 -2.09
N SER A 72 5.04 -8.42 -1.43
CA SER A 72 4.77 -7.59 -0.25
C SER A 72 5.80 -7.85 0.85
N MET A 73 6.10 -9.12 1.15
CA MET A 73 7.09 -9.49 2.18
C MET A 73 8.50 -8.98 1.85
N ILE A 74 8.91 -9.04 0.58
CA ILE A 74 10.20 -8.49 0.14
C ILE A 74 10.24 -6.97 0.37
N VAL A 75 9.19 -6.24 -0.02
CA VAL A 75 9.10 -4.78 0.18
C VAL A 75 9.14 -4.43 1.67
N ILE A 76 8.41 -5.17 2.50
CA ILE A 76 8.39 -4.96 3.95
C ILE A 76 9.76 -5.26 4.57
N ALA A 77 10.42 -6.35 4.14
CA ALA A 77 11.75 -6.69 4.62
C ALA A 77 12.78 -5.58 4.29
N LEU A 78 12.74 -5.06 3.06
CA LEU A 78 13.59 -3.93 2.67
C LEU A 78 13.33 -2.69 3.52
N TYR A 79 12.05 -2.35 3.74
CA TYR A 79 11.66 -1.26 4.62
C TYR A 79 12.21 -1.44 6.05
N VAL A 80 12.07 -2.64 6.63
CA VAL A 80 12.56 -2.93 8.00
C VAL A 80 14.07 -2.80 8.08
N ILE A 81 14.80 -3.36 7.10
CA ILE A 81 16.27 -3.26 7.04
C ILE A 81 16.71 -1.79 7.00
N VAL A 82 16.11 -0.98 6.13
CA VAL A 82 16.43 0.44 5.99
C VAL A 82 16.09 1.20 7.28
N THR A 83 14.91 0.96 7.85
CA THR A 83 14.44 1.61 9.08
C THR A 83 15.38 1.33 10.26
N LEU A 84 15.74 0.06 10.46
CA LEU A 84 16.65 -0.33 11.54
C LEU A 84 18.07 0.20 11.30
N SER A 85 18.56 0.15 10.07
CA SER A 85 19.90 0.67 9.73
C SER A 85 20.00 2.17 10.01
N ILE A 86 19.01 2.95 9.62
CA ILE A 86 18.96 4.39 9.90
C ILE A 86 18.80 4.62 11.40
N GLY A 87 17.84 3.96 12.04
CA GLY A 87 17.56 4.15 13.45
C GLY A 87 18.76 3.86 14.35
N PHE A 88 19.48 2.76 14.11
CA PHE A 88 20.68 2.43 14.90
C PHE A 88 21.89 3.33 14.60
N SER A 89 21.98 3.86 13.37
CA SER A 89 23.09 4.77 13.02
C SER A 89 22.90 6.19 13.54
N THR A 90 21.66 6.62 13.78
CA THR A 90 21.35 8.01 14.16
C THR A 90 21.00 8.18 15.63
N THR A 91 20.58 7.10 16.31
CA THR A 91 20.09 7.15 17.67
C THR A 91 21.22 6.90 18.67
N GLY A 92 21.31 7.79 19.66
CA GLY A 92 22.26 7.63 20.78
C GLY A 92 21.90 6.46 21.70
N PRO A 93 22.86 6.05 22.58
CA PRO A 93 22.68 4.91 23.49
C PRO A 93 21.59 5.13 24.54
N ASP A 94 21.31 6.37 24.92
CA ASP A 94 20.46 6.75 26.05
C ASP A 94 18.96 6.75 25.75
N VAL A 95 18.54 6.49 24.51
CA VAL A 95 17.11 6.49 24.12
C VAL A 95 16.43 5.26 24.69
N LYS A 96 15.47 5.49 25.60
CA LYS A 96 14.55 4.47 26.11
C LYS A 96 13.42 4.27 25.08
N ASP A 97 12.84 3.07 25.08
CA ASP A 97 11.64 2.73 24.28
C ASP A 97 11.81 2.89 22.75
N LYS A 98 12.96 2.43 22.24
CA LYS A 98 13.31 2.51 20.81
C LYS A 98 12.22 1.98 19.86
N PHE A 99 11.45 0.98 20.28
CA PHE A 99 10.43 0.30 19.48
C PHE A 99 8.99 0.75 19.76
N GLN A 100 8.78 1.85 20.48
CA GLN A 100 7.44 2.35 20.82
C GLN A 100 6.55 2.54 19.58
N LEU A 101 7.10 3.00 18.46
CA LEU A 101 6.38 3.23 17.21
C LEU A 101 6.54 2.08 16.19
N ALA A 102 7.01 0.91 16.60
CA ALA A 102 7.19 -0.24 15.70
C ALA A 102 5.88 -0.72 15.04
N HIS A 103 4.72 -0.39 15.62
CA HIS A 103 3.41 -0.69 15.02
C HIS A 103 3.20 -0.04 13.64
N TYR A 104 3.94 1.04 13.30
CA TYR A 104 3.92 1.61 11.93
C TYR A 104 4.44 0.62 10.88
N THR A 105 5.26 -0.35 11.27
CA THR A 105 5.66 -1.45 10.36
C THR A 105 4.45 -2.30 9.96
N ALA A 106 3.54 -2.60 10.89
CA ALA A 106 2.32 -3.34 10.58
C ALA A 106 1.35 -2.52 9.70
N LEU A 107 1.22 -1.22 9.98
CA LEU A 107 0.41 -0.31 9.17
C LEU A 107 0.93 -0.20 7.74
N TYR A 108 2.24 -0.01 7.58
CA TYR A 108 2.88 0.01 6.26
C TYR A 108 2.74 -1.34 5.52
N SER A 109 2.85 -2.46 6.24
CA SER A 109 2.64 -3.79 5.67
C SER A 109 1.23 -3.96 5.11
N LEU A 110 0.23 -3.51 5.85
CA LEU A 110 -1.17 -3.52 5.42
C LEU A 110 -1.38 -2.63 4.18
N GLN A 111 -0.78 -1.44 4.17
CA GLN A 111 -0.81 -0.53 3.02
C GLN A 111 -0.22 -1.16 1.77
N VAL A 112 1.01 -1.70 1.86
CA VAL A 112 1.68 -2.37 0.73
C VAL A 112 0.81 -3.49 0.20
N PHE A 113 0.33 -4.39 1.05
CA PHE A 113 -0.48 -5.51 0.62
C PHE A 113 -1.80 -5.08 -0.03
N ALA A 114 -2.46 -4.04 0.49
CA ALA A 114 -3.70 -3.50 -0.08
C ALA A 114 -3.47 -2.90 -1.49
N GLN A 115 -2.43 -2.09 -1.65
CA GLN A 115 -2.13 -1.46 -2.93
C GLN A 115 -1.66 -2.47 -3.99
N LEU A 116 -0.87 -3.48 -3.60
CA LEU A 116 -0.47 -4.54 -4.51
C LEU A 116 -1.66 -5.44 -4.91
N SER A 117 -2.60 -5.69 -3.99
CA SER A 117 -3.84 -6.41 -4.28
C SER A 117 -4.74 -5.63 -5.25
N PHE A 118 -4.83 -4.32 -5.10
CA PHE A 118 -5.55 -3.46 -6.04
C PHE A 118 -4.89 -3.45 -7.42
N ALA A 119 -3.57 -3.32 -7.48
CA ALA A 119 -2.78 -3.40 -8.71
C ALA A 119 -2.99 -4.76 -9.42
N PHE A 120 -3.00 -5.85 -8.66
CA PHE A 120 -3.28 -7.18 -9.17
C PHE A 120 -4.69 -7.29 -9.78
N LEU A 121 -5.71 -6.77 -9.09
CA LEU A 121 -7.08 -6.73 -9.60
C LEU A 121 -7.17 -5.98 -10.94
N LEU A 122 -6.53 -4.81 -11.04
CA LEU A 122 -6.50 -4.05 -12.29
C LEU A 122 -5.79 -4.81 -13.43
N GLY A 123 -4.66 -5.44 -13.14
CA GLY A 123 -3.94 -6.28 -14.11
C GLY A 123 -4.78 -7.44 -14.62
N LEU A 124 -5.54 -8.10 -13.73
CA LEU A 124 -6.44 -9.19 -14.06
C LEU A 124 -7.61 -8.74 -14.96
N VAL A 125 -8.17 -7.56 -14.67
CA VAL A 125 -9.32 -7.01 -15.43
C VAL A 125 -8.89 -6.56 -16.81
N ILE A 126 -7.80 -5.82 -16.92
CA ILE A 126 -7.38 -5.12 -18.15
C ILE A 126 -6.59 -6.05 -19.08
N LYS A 127 -5.85 -7.02 -18.55
CA LYS A 127 -5.06 -8.03 -19.31
C LYS A 127 -3.97 -7.47 -20.24
N ARG A 128 -3.76 -6.16 -20.28
CA ARG A 128 -2.74 -5.48 -21.10
C ARG A 128 -1.86 -4.63 -20.18
N ALA A 129 -0.58 -4.97 -20.08
CA ALA A 129 0.37 -4.37 -19.15
C ALA A 129 0.35 -2.83 -19.22
N PHE A 130 0.58 -2.29 -20.42
CA PHE A 130 0.68 -0.85 -20.60
C PHE A 130 -0.59 -0.08 -20.21
N ILE A 131 -1.77 -0.63 -20.56
CA ILE A 131 -3.06 -0.01 -20.21
C ILE A 131 -3.31 -0.13 -18.72
N ALA A 132 -3.06 -1.29 -18.11
CA ALA A 132 -3.26 -1.51 -16.68
C ALA A 132 -2.37 -0.59 -15.83
N LEU A 133 -1.11 -0.41 -16.24
CA LEU A 133 -0.18 0.53 -15.61
C LEU A 133 -0.67 1.97 -15.73
N GLY A 134 -1.06 2.39 -16.94
CA GLY A 134 -1.59 3.72 -17.17
C GLY A 134 -2.82 3.99 -16.31
N VAL A 135 -3.78 3.05 -16.26
CA VAL A 135 -4.99 3.17 -15.44
C VAL A 135 -4.65 3.21 -13.94
N PHE A 136 -3.73 2.38 -13.46
CA PHE A 136 -3.32 2.37 -12.06
C PHE A 136 -2.72 3.72 -11.63
N ILE A 137 -1.77 4.24 -12.42
CA ILE A 137 -1.10 5.51 -12.14
C ILE A 137 -2.10 6.67 -12.25
N PHE A 138 -2.89 6.70 -13.32
CA PHE A 138 -3.91 7.72 -13.53
C PHE A 138 -4.95 7.74 -12.42
N TYR A 139 -5.42 6.55 -12.00
CA TYR A 139 -6.35 6.40 -10.89
C TYR A 139 -5.76 6.97 -9.60
N LYS A 140 -4.57 6.51 -9.21
CA LYS A 140 -3.93 6.89 -7.94
C LYS A 140 -3.59 8.39 -7.89
N ILE A 141 -3.05 8.95 -8.97
CA ILE A 141 -2.57 10.35 -8.95
C ILE A 141 -3.69 11.36 -9.24
N ILE A 142 -4.61 11.03 -10.13
CA ILE A 142 -5.59 11.99 -10.65
C ILE A 142 -7.00 11.68 -10.17
N VAL A 143 -7.52 10.49 -10.48
CA VAL A 143 -8.93 10.17 -10.23
C VAL A 143 -9.24 10.21 -8.74
N GLU A 144 -8.43 9.57 -7.93
CA GLU A 144 -8.68 9.44 -6.50
C GLU A 144 -8.53 10.77 -5.77
N ASN A 145 -7.51 11.57 -6.11
CA ASN A 145 -7.34 12.90 -5.52
C ASN A 145 -8.50 13.84 -5.86
N ILE A 146 -8.95 13.83 -7.12
CA ILE A 146 -10.11 14.64 -7.53
C ILE A 146 -11.38 14.13 -6.85
N ALA A 147 -11.59 12.82 -6.82
CA ALA A 147 -12.76 12.21 -6.18
C ALA A 147 -12.79 12.51 -4.67
N ALA A 148 -11.65 12.42 -3.98
CA ALA A 148 -11.53 12.77 -2.57
C ALA A 148 -11.92 14.24 -2.32
N GLN A 149 -11.39 15.16 -3.11
CA GLN A 149 -11.72 16.59 -2.98
C GLN A 149 -13.20 16.86 -3.26
N LEU A 150 -13.77 16.25 -4.29
CA LEU A 150 -15.20 16.41 -4.62
C LEU A 150 -16.08 15.82 -3.51
N LEU A 151 -15.77 14.64 -3.00
CA LEU A 151 -16.51 14.03 -1.91
C LEU A 151 -16.46 14.89 -0.63
N ASN A 152 -15.28 15.38 -0.28
CA ASN A 152 -15.10 16.24 0.89
C ASN A 152 -15.84 17.58 0.74
N ARG A 153 -16.01 18.08 -0.49
CA ARG A 153 -16.70 19.34 -0.75
C ARG A 153 -18.23 19.20 -0.81
N PHE A 154 -18.74 18.13 -1.44
CA PHE A 154 -20.16 18.00 -1.75
C PHE A 154 -20.94 17.08 -0.82
N VAL A 155 -20.29 16.16 -0.12
CA VAL A 155 -20.98 15.21 0.77
C VAL A 155 -20.77 15.63 2.22
N HIS A 156 -19.59 15.40 2.75
CA HIS A 156 -19.17 15.84 4.09
C HIS A 156 -17.64 15.95 4.13
N ALA A 157 -17.12 16.77 5.05
CA ALA A 157 -15.69 16.79 5.34
C ALA A 157 -15.21 15.37 5.65
N ASP A 158 -14.08 14.97 5.07
CA ASP A 158 -13.42 13.66 5.23
C ASP A 158 -14.06 12.44 4.55
N THR A 159 -15.06 12.59 3.71
CA THR A 159 -15.64 11.42 3.00
C THR A 159 -14.66 10.81 1.99
N GLY A 160 -13.71 11.58 1.48
CA GLY A 160 -12.67 11.12 0.57
C GLY A 160 -11.78 10.00 1.13
N ARG A 161 -11.62 9.96 2.46
CA ARG A 161 -10.84 8.92 3.16
C ARG A 161 -11.33 7.48 2.99
N PHE A 162 -12.57 7.32 2.52
CA PHE A 162 -13.17 6.01 2.25
C PHE A 162 -12.82 5.48 0.86
N LEU A 163 -12.08 6.21 0.04
CA LEU A 163 -11.66 5.74 -1.27
C LEU A 163 -10.62 4.60 -1.16
N PRO A 164 -10.55 3.70 -2.15
CA PRO A 164 -9.78 2.45 -2.06
C PRO A 164 -8.30 2.61 -1.75
N THR A 165 -7.57 3.51 -2.44
CA THR A 165 -6.14 3.68 -2.18
C THR A 165 -5.88 4.76 -1.15
N GLU A 166 -6.73 5.79 -1.06
CA GLU A 166 -6.68 6.81 -0.02
C GLU A 166 -6.78 6.20 1.38
N SER A 167 -7.70 5.25 1.60
CA SER A 167 -7.84 4.55 2.87
C SER A 167 -6.56 3.85 3.31
N SER A 168 -5.80 3.30 2.36
CA SER A 168 -4.52 2.65 2.62
C SER A 168 -3.38 3.66 2.78
N ASP A 169 -3.40 4.78 2.06
CA ASP A 169 -2.38 5.84 2.18
C ASP A 169 -2.45 6.53 3.56
N LEU A 170 -3.65 6.67 4.12
CA LEU A 170 -3.86 7.23 5.45
C LEU A 170 -3.39 6.32 6.62
N LEU A 171 -2.98 5.08 6.36
CA LEU A 171 -2.34 4.21 7.35
C LEU A 171 -0.93 4.68 7.74
N THR A 172 -0.26 5.40 6.83
CA THR A 172 1.07 5.96 7.06
C THR A 172 1.01 7.49 7.00
N PRO A 173 0.50 8.15 8.06
CA PRO A 173 0.34 9.60 8.07
C PRO A 173 1.69 10.31 7.97
N ILE A 174 1.64 11.58 7.59
CA ILE A 174 2.83 12.44 7.52
C ILE A 174 3.64 12.38 8.82
N PRO A 175 4.97 12.42 8.76
CA PRO A 175 5.82 12.40 9.96
C PRO A 175 5.55 13.58 10.89
N ALA A 176 5.82 13.41 12.20
CA ALA A 176 5.58 14.42 13.21
C ALA A 176 6.21 15.79 12.91
N PHE A 177 7.39 15.81 12.30
CA PHE A 177 8.08 17.06 11.98
C PHE A 177 7.35 17.87 10.89
N LEU A 178 6.67 17.22 9.94
CA LEU A 178 5.80 17.88 8.97
C LEU A 178 4.44 18.22 9.58
N GLY A 179 3.93 17.39 10.49
CA GLY A 179 2.68 17.62 11.20
C GLY A 179 2.69 18.87 12.07
N LYS A 180 3.86 19.38 12.47
CA LYS A 180 3.99 20.67 13.17
C LYS A 180 3.51 21.89 12.36
N LEU A 181 3.40 21.75 11.05
CA LEU A 181 2.87 22.82 10.18
C LEU A 181 1.37 23.04 10.38
N ASP A 182 0.62 21.95 10.64
CA ASP A 182 -0.80 22.00 11.00
C ASP A 182 -1.10 20.86 11.99
N GLN A 183 -0.99 21.19 13.29
CA GLN A 183 -1.16 20.24 14.37
C GLN A 183 -2.57 19.65 14.42
N LYS A 184 -3.60 20.44 14.08
CA LYS A 184 -5.00 19.95 14.13
C LYS A 184 -5.26 18.89 13.08
N VAL A 185 -4.78 19.10 11.85
CA VAL A 185 -4.89 18.12 10.76
C VAL A 185 -4.11 16.86 11.09
N TYR A 186 -2.93 17.01 11.68
CA TYR A 186 -2.09 15.91 12.09
C TYR A 186 -2.73 15.04 13.19
N ASP A 187 -3.20 15.65 14.27
CA ASP A 187 -3.84 14.92 15.39
C ASP A 187 -5.13 14.24 14.92
N HIS A 188 -5.89 14.88 14.04
CA HIS A 188 -7.07 14.30 13.43
C HIS A 188 -6.71 13.05 12.59
N ALA A 189 -5.68 13.13 11.75
CA ALA A 189 -5.22 11.99 10.95
C ALA A 189 -4.78 10.81 11.83
N LEU A 190 -4.05 11.07 12.93
CA LEU A 190 -3.65 10.02 13.87
C LEU A 190 -4.85 9.35 14.55
N GLY A 191 -5.88 10.12 14.92
CA GLY A 191 -7.09 9.60 15.55
C GLY A 191 -7.90 8.66 14.64
N LEU A 192 -7.73 8.77 13.32
CA LEU A 192 -8.47 7.98 12.34
C LEU A 192 -7.78 6.67 11.93
N ILE A 193 -6.52 6.44 12.29
CA ILE A 193 -5.73 5.28 11.84
C ILE A 193 -6.48 3.95 12.08
N ASN A 194 -7.03 3.75 13.26
CA ASN A 194 -7.75 2.52 13.59
C ASN A 194 -8.95 2.29 12.66
N GLN A 195 -9.68 3.34 12.32
CA GLN A 195 -10.79 3.25 11.37
C GLN A 195 -10.28 2.90 9.96
N GLN A 196 -9.17 3.49 9.54
CA GLN A 196 -8.57 3.21 8.23
C GLN A 196 -8.08 1.75 8.11
N VAL A 197 -7.59 1.16 9.21
CA VAL A 197 -7.24 -0.27 9.23
C VAL A 197 -8.45 -1.14 8.85
N PHE A 198 -9.61 -0.91 9.48
CA PHE A 198 -10.82 -1.69 9.17
C PHE A 198 -11.32 -1.47 7.74
N ILE A 199 -11.28 -0.23 7.25
CA ILE A 199 -11.67 0.09 5.87
C ILE A 199 -10.74 -0.61 4.87
N THR A 200 -9.44 -0.54 5.08
CA THR A 200 -8.44 -1.17 4.21
C THR A 200 -8.59 -2.69 4.20
N ILE A 201 -8.83 -3.32 5.35
CA ILE A 201 -9.14 -4.76 5.42
C ILE A 201 -10.43 -5.07 4.65
N GLY A 202 -11.45 -4.25 4.77
CA GLY A 202 -12.68 -4.37 3.98
C GLY A 202 -12.42 -4.36 2.47
N TYR A 203 -11.58 -3.42 2.00
CA TYR A 203 -11.18 -3.37 0.59
C TYR A 203 -10.38 -4.60 0.15
N LEU A 204 -9.49 -5.11 0.99
CA LEU A 204 -8.77 -6.35 0.69
C LEU A 204 -9.73 -7.53 0.46
N ILE A 205 -10.75 -7.68 1.31
CA ILE A 205 -11.77 -8.71 1.14
C ILE A 205 -12.52 -8.52 -0.19
N VAL A 206 -12.89 -7.28 -0.52
CA VAL A 206 -13.56 -6.95 -1.77
C VAL A 206 -12.66 -7.24 -2.97
N PHE A 207 -11.40 -6.81 -2.96
CA PHE A 207 -10.48 -7.03 -4.09
C PHE A 207 -10.26 -8.51 -4.36
N TRP A 208 -9.96 -9.30 -3.34
CA TRP A 208 -9.77 -10.74 -3.51
C TRP A 208 -11.08 -11.46 -3.83
N GLY A 209 -12.20 -11.04 -3.27
CA GLY A 209 -13.52 -11.54 -3.64
C GLY A 209 -13.82 -11.31 -5.12
N LEU A 210 -13.54 -10.12 -5.64
CA LEU A 210 -13.67 -9.80 -7.06
C LEU A 210 -12.69 -10.60 -7.93
N VAL A 211 -11.45 -10.77 -7.50
CA VAL A 211 -10.45 -11.59 -8.19
C VAL A 211 -10.96 -13.01 -8.35
N PHE A 212 -11.41 -13.66 -7.26
CA PHE A 212 -11.96 -15.01 -7.30
C PHE A 212 -13.21 -15.10 -8.17
N TRP A 213 -14.14 -14.13 -8.05
CA TRP A 213 -15.36 -14.11 -8.83
C TRP A 213 -15.12 -13.94 -10.34
N ILE A 214 -14.24 -13.00 -10.73
CA ILE A 214 -13.87 -12.73 -12.13
C ILE A 214 -13.21 -13.97 -12.73
N TYR A 215 -12.27 -14.58 -12.01
CA TYR A 215 -11.52 -15.72 -12.50
C TYR A 215 -12.41 -16.97 -12.66
N LYS A 216 -13.38 -17.17 -11.75
CA LYS A 216 -14.32 -18.30 -11.80
C LYS A 216 -15.33 -18.19 -12.95
N LYS A 217 -15.73 -16.97 -13.31
CA LYS A 217 -16.71 -16.71 -14.40
C LYS A 217 -16.09 -16.62 -15.79
N ARG A 218 -14.80 -16.32 -15.90
CA ARG A 218 -14.14 -16.19 -17.21
C ARG A 218 -13.72 -17.55 -17.73
N ASP A 219 -14.17 -17.88 -18.95
CA ASP A 219 -13.58 -18.97 -19.74
C ASP A 219 -12.14 -18.60 -20.12
N LEU A 220 -11.22 -19.55 -19.88
CA LEU A 220 -9.80 -19.42 -20.12
C LEU A 220 -9.47 -19.54 -21.62
#